data_0f2a144afe1e11c668064383278ff3e1
#
_entry.id   0f2a144afe1e11c668064383278ff3e1
#
_cell.length_a   1.000
_cell.length_b   1.000
_cell.length_c   1.000
_cell.angle_alpha   90.00
_cell.angle_beta   90.00
_cell.angle_gamma   90.00
#
_symmetry.space_group_name_H-M   'P 1'
#
loop_
_entity.id
_entity.type
_entity.pdbx_description
1 polymer ?
#
loop_
_entity_poly.entity_id
_entity_poly.type
_entity_poly.pdbx_seq_one_letter_code
_entity_poly.pdbx_strand_id
1 'polypeptide(L)'
;MAMEVSSDRTVCSRCGQLFGRTRGNFNANYSELYKGVGHMHVCKNCLNDIYGSYLSQSKSSKMALRALCRKLNWYWSESIYNSVIKMNKPEGIVGEYSRKLAGVSYVGKSYDDTLKNEGTFWNFYTSDEIEEQKIEYEEKIQIPNEAKTYWGFGFSDEQYYQLDERKKYYESKFPEIFN
;
A
#
# COMPACT_ATOMS: atom_id res chain seq x y z
N MET A 1 32.35 11.69 19.19
CA MET A 1 32.84 10.88 18.06
C MET A 1 31.62 10.36 17.31
N ALA A 2 31.31 10.92 16.15
CA ALA A 2 30.27 10.38 15.27
C ALA A 2 30.84 9.10 14.67
N MET A 3 30.19 7.96 14.90
CA MET A 3 30.48 6.71 14.22
C MET A 3 30.14 6.93 12.75
N GLU A 4 31.14 6.94 11.87
CA GLU A 4 30.92 6.78 10.43
C GLU A 4 30.26 5.42 10.23
N VAL A 5 28.97 5.44 9.97
CA VAL A 5 28.22 4.25 9.55
C VAL A 5 28.73 3.93 8.15
N SER A 6 29.58 2.91 8.01
CA SER A 6 30.06 2.46 6.72
C SER A 6 28.86 2.25 5.80
N SER A 7 28.93 2.73 4.55
CA SER A 7 27.86 2.74 3.55
C SER A 7 27.24 1.37 3.23
N ASP A 8 27.75 0.32 3.85
CA ASP A 8 27.41 -1.10 3.58
C ASP A 8 26.57 -1.75 4.70
N ARG A 9 26.06 -0.96 5.64
CA ARG A 9 25.18 -1.47 6.71
C ARG A 9 23.79 -0.85 6.64
N THR A 10 22.80 -1.62 7.05
CA THR A 10 21.40 -1.16 7.14
C THR A 10 20.74 -1.72 8.39
N VAL A 11 19.80 -0.95 8.94
CA VAL A 11 19.02 -1.35 10.11
C VAL A 11 17.76 -2.09 9.65
N CYS A 12 17.47 -3.23 10.26
CA CYS A 12 16.20 -3.91 10.04
C CYS A 12 15.06 -3.09 10.63
N SER A 13 14.08 -2.70 9.81
CA SER A 13 12.94 -1.88 10.25
C SER A 13 12.02 -2.58 11.26
N ARG A 14 12.12 -3.93 11.42
CA ARG A 14 11.29 -4.67 12.39
C ARG A 14 11.99 -4.91 13.72
N CYS A 15 13.24 -5.39 13.71
CA CYS A 15 13.95 -5.72 14.96
C CYS A 15 14.96 -4.66 15.41
N GLY A 16 15.20 -3.62 14.64
CA GLY A 16 16.14 -2.54 14.94
C GLY A 16 17.63 -2.95 14.89
N GLN A 17 17.94 -4.20 14.58
CA GLN A 17 19.32 -4.67 14.50
C GLN A 17 20.03 -4.17 13.25
N LEU A 18 21.32 -3.86 13.41
CA LEU A 18 22.19 -3.42 12.33
C LEU A 18 22.85 -4.62 11.65
N PHE A 19 22.69 -4.74 10.35
CA PHE A 19 23.25 -5.82 9.54
C PHE A 19 24.08 -5.26 8.38
N GLY A 20 25.05 -6.05 7.89
CA GLY A 20 25.64 -5.81 6.58
C GLY A 20 24.58 -5.93 5.47
N ARG A 21 24.64 -5.05 4.49
CA ARG A 21 23.73 -5.02 3.34
C ARG A 21 24.09 -6.14 2.34
N THR A 22 23.85 -7.37 2.74
CA THR A 22 24.19 -8.56 1.94
C THR A 22 22.93 -9.38 1.64
N ARG A 23 22.98 -10.16 0.56
CA ARG A 23 21.96 -11.16 0.24
C ARG A 23 21.82 -12.25 1.31
N GLY A 24 22.79 -12.39 2.20
CA GLY A 24 22.69 -13.26 3.37
C GLY A 24 21.67 -12.75 4.38
N ASN A 25 21.63 -11.47 4.61
CA ASN A 25 20.82 -10.83 5.65
C ASN A 25 19.45 -10.34 5.16
N PHE A 26 19.37 -9.89 3.91
CA PHE A 26 18.15 -9.32 3.33
C PHE A 26 17.77 -10.03 2.03
N ASN A 27 16.48 -10.21 1.81
CA ASN A 27 15.98 -10.68 0.53
C ASN A 27 15.98 -9.51 -0.48
N ALA A 28 16.29 -9.81 -1.74
CA ALA A 28 16.15 -8.85 -2.82
C ALA A 28 14.67 -8.48 -3.02
N ASN A 29 14.43 -7.23 -3.41
CA ASN A 29 13.13 -6.80 -3.87
C ASN A 29 13.30 -6.02 -5.18
N TYR A 30 12.62 -6.47 -6.21
CA TYR A 30 12.72 -5.94 -7.57
C TYR A 30 11.46 -5.17 -7.99
N SER A 31 10.51 -4.96 -7.07
CA SER A 31 9.34 -4.12 -7.35
C SER A 31 9.74 -2.65 -7.50
N GLU A 32 8.90 -1.87 -8.17
CA GLU A 32 9.16 -0.46 -8.46
C GLU A 32 9.46 0.35 -7.19
N LEU A 33 8.75 0.10 -6.09
CA LEU A 33 8.97 0.78 -4.80
C LEU A 33 10.40 0.58 -4.24
N TYR A 34 11.07 -0.49 -4.60
CA TYR A 34 12.41 -0.82 -4.11
C TYR A 34 13.50 -0.65 -5.16
N LYS A 35 13.19 -0.08 -6.33
CA LYS A 35 14.11 0.06 -7.45
C LYS A 35 15.41 0.76 -7.06
N GLY A 36 15.35 1.78 -6.20
CA GLY A 36 16.54 2.53 -5.75
C GLY A 36 17.37 1.80 -4.71
N VAL A 37 16.81 0.81 -3.99
CA VAL A 37 17.46 0.11 -2.86
C VAL A 37 17.82 -1.34 -3.23
N GLY A 38 16.96 -2.01 -4.00
CA GLY A 38 17.15 -3.37 -4.50
C GLY A 38 16.99 -4.49 -3.47
N HIS A 39 16.67 -4.19 -2.23
CA HIS A 39 16.49 -5.18 -1.16
C HIS A 39 15.40 -4.74 -0.16
N MET A 40 14.89 -5.72 0.59
CA MET A 40 13.94 -5.47 1.67
C MET A 40 14.58 -4.69 2.82
N HIS A 41 13.76 -3.88 3.52
CA HIS A 41 14.18 -3.20 4.76
C HIS A 41 14.00 -4.08 6.02
N VAL A 42 13.49 -5.30 5.85
CA VAL A 42 13.29 -6.28 6.92
C VAL A 42 14.24 -7.45 6.69
N CYS A 43 14.99 -7.84 7.73
CA CYS A 43 15.94 -8.95 7.63
C CYS A 43 15.22 -10.29 7.42
N LYS A 44 15.94 -11.28 6.91
CA LYS A 44 15.40 -12.61 6.59
C LYS A 44 14.74 -13.30 7.78
N ASN A 45 15.36 -13.22 8.96
CA ASN A 45 14.79 -13.83 10.16
C ASN A 45 13.43 -13.22 10.48
N CYS A 46 13.32 -11.90 10.47
CA CYS A 46 12.07 -11.22 10.69
C CYS A 46 11.01 -11.52 9.61
N LEU A 47 11.42 -11.73 8.36
CA LEU A 47 10.49 -12.14 7.30
C LEU A 47 9.98 -13.57 7.51
N ASN A 48 10.85 -14.49 7.91
CA ASN A 48 10.47 -15.84 8.25
C ASN A 48 9.52 -15.89 9.46
N ASP A 49 9.74 -15.06 10.48
CA ASP A 49 8.84 -14.94 11.63
C ASP A 49 7.45 -14.44 11.20
N ILE A 50 7.40 -13.43 10.32
CA ILE A 50 6.10 -12.93 9.78
C ILE A 50 5.39 -14.04 9.00
N TYR A 51 6.14 -14.75 8.14
CA TYR A 51 5.60 -15.90 7.41
C TYR A 51 5.08 -16.99 8.36
N GLY A 52 5.85 -17.34 9.40
CA GLY A 52 5.47 -18.32 10.41
C GLY A 52 4.19 -17.92 11.15
N SER A 53 4.04 -16.64 11.48
CA SER A 53 2.81 -16.11 12.07
C SER A 53 1.59 -16.27 11.14
N TYR A 54 1.74 -15.96 9.85
CA TYR A 54 0.66 -16.15 8.88
C TYR A 54 0.36 -17.63 8.65
N LEU A 55 1.38 -18.49 8.64
CA LEU A 55 1.21 -19.93 8.50
C LEU A 55 0.43 -20.52 9.68
N SER A 56 0.75 -20.11 10.91
CA SER A 56 0.05 -20.57 12.10
C SER A 56 -1.43 -20.17 12.11
N GLN A 57 -1.76 -18.99 11.58
CA GLN A 57 -3.13 -18.49 11.50
C GLN A 57 -3.92 -19.11 10.36
N SER A 58 -3.34 -19.19 9.17
CA SER A 58 -4.06 -19.66 7.96
C SER A 58 -4.05 -21.18 7.79
N LYS A 59 -3.13 -21.89 8.47
CA LYS A 59 -2.86 -23.32 8.28
C LYS A 59 -2.55 -23.71 6.82
N SER A 60 -2.23 -22.73 5.98
CA SER A 60 -1.96 -22.90 4.56
C SER A 60 -0.72 -22.11 4.15
N SER A 61 0.32 -22.81 3.68
CA SER A 61 1.55 -22.17 3.19
C SER A 61 1.29 -21.26 1.99
N LYS A 62 0.33 -21.59 1.13
CA LYS A 62 -0.08 -20.77 -0.02
C LYS A 62 -0.67 -19.45 0.46
N MET A 63 -1.63 -19.50 1.39
CA MET A 63 -2.24 -18.29 1.93
C MET A 63 -1.25 -17.44 2.73
N ALA A 64 -0.42 -18.08 3.56
CA ALA A 64 0.60 -17.39 4.34
C ALA A 64 1.61 -16.65 3.44
N LEU A 65 2.10 -17.29 2.38
CA LEU A 65 3.04 -16.67 1.46
C LEU A 65 2.37 -15.56 0.64
N ARG A 66 1.13 -15.77 0.21
CA ARG A 66 0.36 -14.73 -0.51
C ARG A 66 0.12 -13.51 0.36
N ALA A 67 -0.25 -13.69 1.64
CA ALA A 67 -0.40 -12.60 2.60
C ALA A 67 0.92 -11.85 2.82
N LEU A 68 2.04 -12.58 2.88
CA LEU A 68 3.38 -11.98 2.94
C LEU A 68 3.70 -11.17 1.68
N CYS A 69 3.41 -11.70 0.48
CA CYS A 69 3.60 -10.98 -0.79
C CYS A 69 2.82 -9.66 -0.80
N ARG A 70 1.57 -9.68 -0.36
CA ARG A 70 0.75 -8.46 -0.22
C ARG A 70 1.40 -7.44 0.72
N LYS A 71 1.86 -7.89 1.88
CA LYS A 71 2.51 -7.01 2.88
C LYS A 71 3.81 -6.38 2.39
N LEU A 72 4.56 -7.11 1.55
CA LEU A 72 5.88 -6.70 1.05
C LEU A 72 5.83 -6.04 -0.33
N ASN A 73 4.64 -5.90 -0.90
CA ASN A 73 4.45 -5.50 -2.29
C ASN A 73 5.21 -6.37 -3.30
N TRP A 74 5.32 -7.68 -3.02
CA TRP A 74 5.87 -8.66 -3.93
C TRP A 74 4.81 -9.17 -4.90
N TYR A 75 5.19 -9.31 -6.16
CA TYR A 75 4.33 -9.96 -7.14
C TYR A 75 3.99 -11.39 -6.70
N TRP A 76 2.68 -11.74 -6.66
CA TRP A 76 2.26 -13.10 -6.40
C TRP A 76 2.07 -13.86 -7.71
N SER A 77 2.66 -15.05 -7.78
CA SER A 77 2.48 -15.98 -8.89
C SER A 77 2.32 -17.40 -8.36
N GLU A 78 1.21 -18.03 -8.72
CA GLU A 78 0.95 -19.42 -8.35
C GLU A 78 1.97 -20.38 -8.96
N SER A 79 2.44 -20.09 -10.18
CA SER A 79 3.46 -20.90 -10.84
C SER A 79 4.80 -20.86 -10.07
N ILE A 80 5.21 -19.70 -9.56
CA ILE A 80 6.38 -19.56 -8.71
C ILE A 80 6.17 -20.35 -7.41
N TYR A 81 5.04 -20.15 -6.74
CA TYR A 81 4.71 -20.87 -5.50
C TYR A 81 4.83 -22.38 -5.70
N ASN A 82 4.16 -22.93 -6.71
CA ASN A 82 4.18 -24.35 -7.00
C ASN A 82 5.60 -24.88 -7.29
N SER A 83 6.43 -24.06 -7.94
CA SER A 83 7.83 -24.44 -8.21
C SER A 83 8.68 -24.44 -6.94
N VAL A 84 8.39 -23.54 -5.98
CA VAL A 84 9.12 -23.46 -4.68
C VAL A 84 8.71 -24.60 -3.77
N ILE A 85 7.42 -24.93 -3.69
CA ILE A 85 6.91 -26.06 -2.88
C ILE A 85 7.50 -27.39 -3.35
N LYS A 86 7.61 -27.60 -4.67
CA LYS A 86 8.23 -28.81 -5.23
C LYS A 86 9.70 -29.00 -4.81
N MET A 87 10.40 -27.95 -4.41
CA MET A 87 11.77 -28.03 -3.90
C MET A 87 11.87 -28.64 -2.50
N ASN A 88 10.73 -28.83 -1.82
CA ASN A 88 10.59 -29.47 -0.50
C ASN A 88 11.53 -28.91 0.58
N LYS A 89 11.71 -27.57 0.59
CA LYS A 89 12.52 -26.84 1.58
C LYS A 89 11.62 -25.87 2.36
N PRO A 90 10.84 -26.34 3.34
CA PRO A 90 9.85 -25.52 4.04
C PRO A 90 10.48 -24.31 4.75
N GLU A 91 11.69 -24.45 5.30
CA GLU A 91 12.40 -23.38 6.02
C GLU A 91 12.91 -22.26 5.09
N GLY A 92 13.00 -22.54 3.79
CA GLY A 92 13.54 -21.62 2.78
C GLY A 92 12.50 -20.98 1.85
N ILE A 93 11.20 -21.25 2.05
CA ILE A 93 10.13 -20.84 1.11
C ILE A 93 10.19 -19.36 0.78
N VAL A 94 10.32 -18.50 1.77
CA VAL A 94 10.34 -17.04 1.58
C VAL A 94 11.55 -16.60 0.75
N GLY A 95 12.72 -17.13 1.08
CA GLY A 95 13.98 -16.83 0.36
C GLY A 95 13.98 -17.34 -1.07
N GLU A 96 13.50 -18.59 -1.28
CA GLU A 96 13.41 -19.19 -2.61
C GLU A 96 12.40 -18.45 -3.49
N TYR A 97 11.26 -18.05 -2.92
CA TYR A 97 10.27 -17.26 -3.62
C TYR A 97 10.84 -15.91 -4.07
N SER A 98 11.48 -15.19 -3.15
CA SER A 98 12.15 -13.90 -3.44
C SER A 98 13.20 -14.08 -4.55
N ARG A 99 13.99 -15.16 -4.51
CA ARG A 99 15.00 -15.44 -5.53
C ARG A 99 14.40 -15.66 -6.93
N LYS A 100 13.24 -16.31 -7.02
CA LYS A 100 12.55 -16.52 -8.29
C LYS A 100 11.94 -15.25 -8.86
N LEU A 101 11.58 -14.28 -8.02
CA LEU A 101 11.13 -12.95 -8.46
C LEU A 101 12.25 -12.14 -9.13
N ALA A 102 13.52 -12.55 -9.02
CA ALA A 102 14.63 -11.97 -9.76
C ALA A 102 14.62 -12.31 -11.26
N GLY A 103 13.77 -13.25 -11.69
CA GLY A 103 13.63 -13.61 -13.11
C GLY A 103 13.12 -12.42 -13.94
N VAL A 104 13.63 -12.30 -15.16
CA VAL A 104 13.35 -11.16 -16.08
C VAL A 104 11.83 -10.88 -16.23
N SER A 105 11.01 -11.94 -16.24
CA SER A 105 9.55 -11.82 -16.37
C SER A 105 8.85 -11.20 -15.16
N TYR A 106 9.54 -11.06 -14.03
CA TYR A 106 8.96 -10.62 -12.76
C TYR A 106 9.60 -9.35 -12.20
N VAL A 107 10.76 -8.96 -12.71
CA VAL A 107 11.43 -7.71 -12.31
C VAL A 107 10.53 -6.51 -12.61
N GLY A 108 10.39 -5.61 -11.66
CA GLY A 108 9.53 -4.44 -11.76
C GLY A 108 8.07 -4.69 -11.37
N LYS A 109 7.62 -5.94 -11.30
CA LYS A 109 6.24 -6.26 -10.90
C LYS A 109 6.04 -6.15 -9.40
N SER A 110 4.84 -5.74 -9.02
CA SER A 110 4.36 -5.55 -7.66
C SER A 110 3.16 -6.44 -7.34
N TYR A 111 2.66 -6.38 -6.11
CA TYR A 111 1.41 -7.05 -5.76
C TYR A 111 0.21 -6.49 -6.52
N ASP A 112 0.24 -5.20 -6.87
CA ASP A 112 -0.80 -4.57 -7.69
C ASP A 112 -0.92 -5.21 -9.06
N ASP A 113 0.20 -5.64 -9.67
CA ASP A 113 0.16 -6.36 -10.94
C ASP A 113 -0.46 -7.76 -10.80
N THR A 114 -0.35 -8.36 -9.61
CA THR A 114 -1.11 -9.58 -9.30
C THR A 114 -2.61 -9.31 -9.32
N LEU A 115 -3.04 -8.26 -8.60
CA LEU A 115 -4.47 -7.90 -8.52
C LEU A 115 -5.04 -7.50 -9.88
N LYS A 116 -4.26 -6.78 -10.71
CA LYS A 116 -4.64 -6.46 -12.09
C LYS A 116 -4.85 -7.72 -12.93
N ASN A 117 -3.91 -8.67 -12.84
CA ASN A 117 -3.99 -9.94 -13.58
C ASN A 117 -5.15 -10.81 -13.11
N GLU A 118 -5.54 -10.73 -11.84
CA GLU A 118 -6.70 -11.44 -11.27
C GLU A 118 -8.02 -10.68 -11.50
N GLY A 119 -7.98 -9.48 -12.08
CA GLY A 119 -9.16 -8.63 -12.29
C GLY A 119 -9.76 -8.06 -10.99
N THR A 120 -8.98 -8.06 -9.90
CA THR A 120 -9.46 -7.67 -8.57
C THR A 120 -8.86 -6.34 -8.08
N PHE A 121 -8.06 -5.68 -8.90
CA PHE A 121 -7.33 -4.47 -8.50
C PHE A 121 -8.27 -3.32 -8.10
N TRP A 122 -9.38 -3.17 -8.83
CA TRP A 122 -10.36 -2.11 -8.60
C TRP A 122 -11.60 -2.57 -7.83
N ASN A 123 -11.69 -3.86 -7.44
CA ASN A 123 -12.84 -4.39 -6.70
C ASN A 123 -12.95 -3.89 -5.25
N PHE A 124 -12.02 -3.04 -4.80
CA PHE A 124 -12.19 -2.29 -3.55
C PHE A 124 -13.15 -1.10 -3.72
N TYR A 125 -13.39 -0.70 -4.97
CA TYR A 125 -14.39 0.29 -5.34
C TYR A 125 -15.32 -0.42 -6.31
N THR A 126 -16.42 -0.97 -5.83
CA THR A 126 -17.45 -1.46 -6.75
C THR A 126 -17.95 -0.27 -7.56
N SER A 127 -18.27 -0.51 -8.83
CA SER A 127 -18.85 0.54 -9.70
C SER A 127 -20.02 1.25 -8.99
N ASP A 128 -20.79 0.50 -8.22
CA ASP A 128 -21.95 0.98 -7.48
C ASP A 128 -21.55 1.92 -6.33
N GLU A 129 -20.49 1.60 -5.55
CA GLU A 129 -19.97 2.48 -4.50
C GLU A 129 -19.34 3.77 -5.04
N ILE A 130 -18.72 3.71 -6.23
CA ILE A 130 -18.18 4.89 -6.91
C ILE A 130 -19.34 5.74 -7.45
N GLU A 131 -20.36 5.13 -8.04
CA GLU A 131 -21.55 5.83 -8.52
C GLU A 131 -22.36 6.43 -7.37
N GLU A 132 -22.62 5.67 -6.30
CA GLU A 132 -23.30 6.18 -5.11
C GLU A 132 -22.54 7.34 -4.45
N GLN A 133 -21.23 7.22 -4.25
CA GLN A 133 -20.42 8.31 -3.70
C GLN A 133 -20.37 9.52 -4.64
N LYS A 134 -20.32 9.30 -5.94
CA LYS A 134 -20.35 10.38 -6.92
C LYS A 134 -21.70 11.08 -6.96
N ILE A 135 -22.80 10.33 -6.93
CA ILE A 135 -24.16 10.86 -6.86
C ILE A 135 -24.37 11.63 -5.55
N GLU A 136 -23.98 11.06 -4.40
CA GLU A 136 -24.08 11.72 -3.10
C GLU A 136 -23.22 13.00 -3.03
N TYR A 137 -22.05 13.00 -3.69
CA TYR A 137 -21.18 14.16 -3.79
C TYR A 137 -21.78 15.22 -4.73
N GLU A 138 -22.31 14.83 -5.88
CA GLU A 138 -22.96 15.74 -6.85
C GLU A 138 -24.30 16.29 -6.31
N GLU A 139 -25.08 15.49 -5.57
CA GLU A 139 -26.30 15.95 -4.89
C GLU A 139 -26.01 16.94 -3.74
N LYS A 140 -24.90 16.76 -3.02
CA LYS A 140 -24.46 17.68 -1.96
C LYS A 140 -23.96 19.02 -2.49
N ILE A 141 -23.54 19.09 -3.74
CA ILE A 141 -23.03 20.34 -4.37
C ILE A 141 -24.11 21.04 -5.22
N GLN A 142 -25.38 20.86 -4.93
CA GLN A 142 -26.39 21.77 -5.47
C GLN A 142 -26.32 23.13 -4.75
N ILE A 143 -25.51 24.01 -5.32
CA ILE A 143 -25.34 25.36 -4.76
C ILE A 143 -26.55 26.21 -5.10
N PRO A 144 -27.28 26.71 -4.08
CA PRO A 144 -28.39 27.63 -4.32
C PRO A 144 -27.88 28.85 -5.08
N ASN A 145 -28.70 29.35 -6.01
CA ASN A 145 -28.40 30.62 -6.73
C ASN A 145 -28.15 31.78 -5.77
N GLU A 146 -28.72 31.73 -4.57
CA GLU A 146 -28.54 32.67 -3.48
C GLU A 146 -27.07 32.73 -3.01
N ALA A 147 -26.39 31.58 -2.92
CA ALA A 147 -24.96 31.53 -2.55
C ALA A 147 -24.09 32.21 -3.62
N LYS A 148 -24.38 31.99 -4.90
CA LYS A 148 -23.66 32.62 -6.02
C LYS A 148 -23.89 34.14 -6.03
N THR A 149 -25.11 34.58 -5.66
CA THR A 149 -25.43 36.00 -5.55
C THR A 149 -24.74 36.65 -4.35
N TYR A 150 -24.61 35.91 -3.23
CA TYR A 150 -24.00 36.43 -2.00
C TYR A 150 -22.46 36.52 -2.11
N TRP A 151 -21.83 35.52 -2.66
CA TRP A 151 -20.37 35.44 -2.75
C TRP A 151 -19.76 36.05 -4.02
N GLY A 152 -20.60 36.43 -4.99
CA GLY A 152 -20.17 36.92 -6.30
C GLY A 152 -19.85 35.79 -7.26
N PHE A 153 -19.50 36.15 -8.50
CA PHE A 153 -19.24 35.21 -9.58
C PHE A 153 -17.74 34.87 -9.69
N GLY A 154 -17.41 33.65 -10.14
CA GLY A 154 -16.03 33.25 -10.48
C GLY A 154 -15.43 32.14 -9.62
N PHE A 155 -16.17 31.62 -8.66
CA PHE A 155 -15.76 30.44 -7.89
C PHE A 155 -16.26 29.14 -8.52
N SER A 156 -15.56 28.01 -8.31
CA SER A 156 -16.07 26.70 -8.63
C SER A 156 -17.19 26.31 -7.67
N ASP A 157 -18.06 25.36 -8.06
CA ASP A 157 -19.16 24.89 -7.22
C ASP A 157 -18.66 24.36 -5.86
N GLU A 158 -17.51 23.69 -5.85
CA GLU A 158 -16.85 23.23 -4.63
C GLU A 158 -16.39 24.39 -3.72
N GLN A 159 -15.88 25.48 -4.30
CA GLN A 159 -15.50 26.67 -3.54
C GLN A 159 -16.73 27.38 -2.96
N TYR A 160 -17.82 27.48 -3.71
CA TYR A 160 -19.09 28.02 -3.18
C TYR A 160 -19.60 27.19 -2.00
N TYR A 161 -19.58 25.86 -2.13
CA TYR A 161 -19.98 24.96 -1.04
C TYR A 161 -19.15 25.21 0.23
N GLN A 162 -17.82 25.28 0.10
CA GLN A 162 -16.95 25.55 1.25
C GLN A 162 -17.20 26.93 1.89
N LEU A 163 -17.47 27.93 1.09
CA LEU A 163 -17.80 29.28 1.57
C LEU A 163 -19.13 29.29 2.31
N ASP A 164 -20.14 28.61 1.78
CA ASP A 164 -21.48 28.54 2.40
C ASP A 164 -21.46 27.74 3.72
N GLU A 165 -20.74 26.63 3.77
CA GLU A 165 -20.52 25.86 5.01
C GLU A 165 -19.79 26.67 6.09
N ARG A 166 -18.77 27.45 5.70
CA ARG A 166 -18.10 28.37 6.63
C ARG A 166 -19.04 29.45 7.13
N LYS A 167 -19.86 30.01 6.26
CA LYS A 167 -20.87 31.01 6.63
C LYS A 167 -21.84 30.43 7.66
N LYS A 168 -22.46 29.27 7.40
CA LYS A 168 -23.35 28.57 8.33
C LYS A 168 -22.68 28.29 9.68
N TYR A 169 -21.41 27.87 9.66
CA TYR A 169 -20.67 27.67 10.89
C TYR A 169 -20.53 28.95 11.71
N TYR A 170 -20.19 30.08 11.10
CA TYR A 170 -20.06 31.35 11.82
C TYR A 170 -21.39 31.92 12.27
N GLU A 171 -22.45 31.81 11.48
CA GLU A 171 -23.80 32.19 11.85
C GLU A 171 -24.29 31.40 13.07
N SER A 172 -23.96 30.11 13.15
CA SER A 172 -24.32 29.29 14.31
C SER A 172 -23.51 29.62 15.57
N LYS A 173 -22.28 30.08 15.42
CA LYS A 173 -21.36 30.39 16.53
C LYS A 173 -21.53 31.83 17.07
N PHE A 174 -21.89 32.76 16.19
CA PHE A 174 -21.93 34.20 16.48
C PHE A 174 -23.19 34.83 15.90
N PRO A 175 -24.37 34.38 16.33
CA PRO A 175 -25.63 34.87 15.76
C PRO A 175 -25.82 36.38 15.94
N GLU A 176 -25.19 36.99 16.95
CA GLU A 176 -25.26 38.44 17.23
C GLU A 176 -24.53 39.30 16.18
N ILE A 177 -23.70 38.75 15.33
CA ILE A 177 -22.95 39.48 14.30
C ILE A 177 -23.74 39.52 12.97
N PHE A 178 -24.66 38.58 12.77
CA PHE A 178 -25.36 38.37 11.49
C PHE A 178 -26.86 38.81 11.55
N ASN A 179 -27.34 39.30 12.70
CA ASN A 179 -28.65 39.94 12.88
C ASN A 179 -28.49 41.48 12.80
#